data_87182a3503565a6f8dc73fe3ea1f878c
#
_entry.id   87182a3503565a6f8dc73fe3ea1f878c
#
_cell.length_a   1.000
_cell.length_b   1.000
_cell.length_c   1.000
_cell.angle_alpha   90.00
_cell.angle_beta   90.00
_cell.angle_gamma   90.00
#
_symmetry.space_group_name_H-M   'P 1'
#
loop_
_entity.id
_entity.type
_entity.pdbx_description
1 polymer ?
#
loop_
_entity_poly.entity_id
_entity_poly.type
_entity_poly.pdbx_seq_one_letter_code
_entity_poly.pdbx_strand_id
1 'polypeptide(L)'
;MGMSIASELNQLLAQKAAFYGEHFKAIESLEQLPQEAISLNSVLSQAHYPALLQQFALSYQAKVSTTCATKPEIDARALHSMWSQWFFGLQLPPLLLWLFASQPGSALNRAIAAAACSGNWYLEPFDNGRAETFYLLLDADVSHPAPAGQLASWESLLEQLLIPIVERLAELGPVPSKLHFSHQAYIVHWYLGELSLPVSWRRQLIREMFEQAELQPRTYVAPIAHPFWRKLRLKQQRSPRIACCLRHKLPCTQMCADCPLDKDGHKGKGQKACG
;
A
#
# COMPACT_ATOMS: atom_id res chain seq x y z
N MET A 1 -31.55 8.65 -12.62
CA MET A 1 -30.71 8.76 -11.43
C MET A 1 -29.30 8.46 -11.87
N GLY A 2 -28.32 9.34 -11.57
CA GLY A 2 -26.91 9.07 -11.85
C GLY A 2 -26.38 7.97 -10.94
N MET A 3 -25.35 7.28 -11.38
CA MET A 3 -24.61 6.31 -10.55
C MET A 3 -23.87 7.08 -9.46
N SER A 4 -23.78 6.53 -8.26
CA SER A 4 -23.02 7.15 -7.17
C SER A 4 -21.52 7.04 -7.39
N ILE A 5 -20.73 7.89 -6.72
CA ILE A 5 -19.26 7.90 -6.82
C ILE A 5 -18.68 6.55 -6.35
N ALA A 6 -19.22 5.98 -5.27
CA ALA A 6 -18.80 4.67 -4.79
C ALA A 6 -19.05 3.56 -5.82
N SER A 7 -20.22 3.57 -6.44
CA SER A 7 -20.57 2.63 -7.50
C SER A 7 -19.67 2.82 -8.74
N GLU A 8 -19.38 4.06 -9.14
CA GLU A 8 -18.46 4.35 -10.26
C GLU A 8 -17.05 3.81 -9.98
N LEU A 9 -16.54 3.99 -8.77
CA LEU A 9 -15.22 3.48 -8.38
C LEU A 9 -15.19 1.96 -8.37
N ASN A 10 -16.18 1.31 -7.76
CA ASN A 10 -16.27 -0.14 -7.73
C ASN A 10 -16.37 -0.73 -9.13
N GLN A 11 -17.13 -0.09 -10.04
CA GLN A 11 -17.22 -0.50 -11.43
C GLN A 11 -15.88 -0.32 -12.17
N LEU A 12 -15.18 0.80 -11.95
CA LEU A 12 -13.85 1.03 -12.52
C LEU A 12 -12.87 -0.08 -12.12
N LEU A 13 -12.86 -0.45 -10.83
CA LEU A 13 -12.02 -1.51 -10.31
C LEU A 13 -12.38 -2.87 -10.92
N ALA A 14 -13.65 -3.23 -10.95
CA ALA A 14 -14.11 -4.49 -11.55
C ALA A 14 -13.72 -4.63 -13.03
N GLN A 15 -13.76 -3.53 -13.78
CA GLN A 15 -13.46 -3.53 -15.22
C GLN A 15 -11.95 -3.50 -15.52
N LYS A 16 -11.16 -2.78 -14.74
CA LYS A 16 -9.74 -2.50 -15.03
C LYS A 16 -8.75 -3.26 -14.15
N ALA A 17 -9.16 -3.71 -12.98
CA ALA A 17 -8.32 -4.31 -11.97
C ALA A 17 -9.12 -5.27 -11.07
N ALA A 18 -9.72 -6.32 -11.67
CA ALA A 18 -10.67 -7.22 -11.01
C ALA A 18 -10.15 -7.78 -9.67
N PHE A 19 -8.88 -8.20 -9.60
CA PHE A 19 -8.25 -8.65 -8.36
C PHE A 19 -8.38 -7.61 -7.25
N TYR A 20 -8.10 -6.33 -7.54
CA TYR A 20 -8.25 -5.27 -6.54
C TYR A 20 -9.70 -4.95 -6.23
N GLY A 21 -10.60 -5.16 -7.18
CA GLY A 21 -12.04 -5.03 -6.96
C GLY A 21 -12.60 -6.05 -5.94
N GLU A 22 -11.92 -7.17 -5.71
CA GLU A 22 -12.24 -8.14 -4.65
C GLU A 22 -11.77 -7.65 -3.27
N HIS A 23 -10.65 -6.91 -3.23
CA HIS A 23 -9.97 -6.49 -2.01
C HIS A 23 -10.10 -5.00 -1.67
N PHE A 24 -10.88 -4.25 -2.47
CA PHE A 24 -11.15 -2.83 -2.24
C PHE A 24 -12.59 -2.50 -2.60
N LYS A 25 -13.32 -1.91 -1.68
CA LYS A 25 -14.72 -1.52 -1.84
C LYS A 25 -14.91 -0.06 -1.46
N ALA A 26 -15.47 0.74 -2.35
CA ALA A 26 -16.03 2.01 -1.98
C ALA A 26 -17.46 1.81 -1.47
N ILE A 27 -17.81 2.44 -0.35
CA ILE A 27 -19.11 2.35 0.31
C ILE A 27 -19.67 3.75 0.56
N GLU A 28 -20.99 3.85 0.67
CA GLU A 28 -21.71 5.11 0.88
C GLU A 28 -22.17 5.31 2.32
N SER A 29 -22.26 4.21 3.09
CA SER A 29 -22.66 4.24 4.48
C SER A 29 -21.94 3.18 5.30
N LEU A 30 -21.85 3.39 6.60
CA LEU A 30 -21.27 2.44 7.55
C LEU A 30 -22.09 1.13 7.66
N GLU A 31 -23.36 1.14 7.27
CA GLU A 31 -24.21 -0.03 7.25
C GLU A 31 -23.78 -1.08 6.22
N GLN A 32 -22.99 -0.65 5.22
CA GLN A 32 -22.44 -1.55 4.21
C GLN A 32 -21.15 -2.26 4.67
N LEU A 33 -20.62 -1.91 5.86
CA LEU A 33 -19.44 -2.57 6.41
C LEU A 33 -19.79 -3.95 6.95
N PRO A 34 -18.96 -4.99 6.70
CA PRO A 34 -19.06 -6.25 7.41
C PRO A 34 -18.75 -6.03 8.90
N GLN A 35 -19.27 -6.96 9.73
CA GLN A 35 -19.12 -6.88 11.19
C GLN A 35 -17.65 -6.90 11.63
N GLU A 36 -16.81 -7.60 10.88
CA GLU A 36 -15.38 -7.78 11.14
C GLU A 36 -14.52 -6.58 10.70
N ALA A 37 -15.09 -5.62 9.97
CA ALA A 37 -14.34 -4.46 9.51
C ALA A 37 -14.00 -3.53 10.68
N ILE A 38 -12.73 -3.14 10.74
CA ILE A 38 -12.15 -2.32 11.80
C ILE A 38 -11.68 -1.00 11.17
N SER A 39 -11.90 0.14 11.84
CA SER A 39 -11.39 1.42 11.36
C SER A 39 -9.86 1.39 11.23
N LEU A 40 -9.31 2.05 10.21
CA LEU A 40 -7.86 2.09 9.98
C LEU A 40 -7.09 2.61 11.20
N ASN A 41 -7.63 3.60 11.89
CA ASN A 41 -7.02 4.15 13.10
C ASN A 41 -6.98 3.10 14.23
N SER A 42 -7.99 2.24 14.35
CA SER A 42 -8.00 1.13 15.31
C SER A 42 -7.01 0.04 14.90
N VAL A 43 -6.96 -0.35 13.61
CA VAL A 43 -5.98 -1.31 13.08
C VAL A 43 -4.55 -0.87 13.42
N LEU A 44 -4.23 0.41 13.20
CA LEU A 44 -2.92 1.00 13.46
C LEU A 44 -2.80 1.52 14.90
N SER A 45 -3.31 0.77 15.88
CA SER A 45 -3.22 1.08 17.30
C SER A 45 -2.39 0.06 18.06
N GLN A 46 -1.90 0.44 19.25
CA GLN A 46 -1.23 -0.48 20.18
C GLN A 46 -2.15 -1.62 20.66
N ALA A 47 -3.46 -1.43 20.58
CA ALA A 47 -4.42 -2.43 21.01
C ALA A 47 -4.63 -3.54 19.96
N HIS A 48 -4.67 -3.21 18.66
CA HIS A 48 -5.04 -4.17 17.61
C HIS A 48 -3.85 -4.67 16.78
N TYR A 49 -2.93 -3.78 16.41
CA TYR A 49 -1.84 -4.12 15.50
C TYR A 49 -0.96 -5.29 15.97
N PRO A 50 -0.56 -5.38 17.28
CA PRO A 50 0.21 -6.53 17.77
C PRO A 50 -0.53 -7.86 17.61
N ALA A 51 -1.86 -7.89 17.82
CA ALA A 51 -2.67 -9.09 17.66
C ALA A 51 -2.71 -9.56 16.20
N LEU A 52 -2.86 -8.63 15.24
CA LEU A 52 -2.79 -8.95 13.80
C LEU A 52 -1.41 -9.50 13.42
N LEU A 53 -0.33 -8.92 13.91
CA LEU A 53 1.01 -9.45 13.68
C LEU A 53 1.23 -10.82 14.31
N GLN A 54 0.66 -11.07 15.48
CA GLN A 54 0.74 -12.38 16.12
C GLN A 54 0.02 -13.45 15.28
N GLN A 55 -1.19 -13.18 14.79
CA GLN A 55 -1.90 -14.07 13.87
C GLN A 55 -1.08 -14.30 12.59
N PHE A 56 -0.46 -13.25 12.05
CA PHE A 56 0.39 -13.35 10.87
C PHE A 56 1.62 -14.23 11.14
N ALA A 57 2.25 -14.12 12.30
CA ALA A 57 3.36 -14.99 12.70
C ALA A 57 2.94 -16.47 12.81
N LEU A 58 1.76 -16.74 13.40
CA LEU A 58 1.23 -18.11 13.50
C LEU A 58 1.03 -18.75 12.12
N SER A 59 0.66 -17.98 11.10
CA SER A 59 0.53 -18.50 9.73
C SER A 59 1.86 -18.99 9.12
N TYR A 60 3.00 -18.41 9.51
CA TYR A 60 4.33 -18.91 9.13
C TYR A 60 4.74 -20.12 9.96
N GLN A 61 4.43 -20.13 11.26
CA GLN A 61 4.72 -21.27 12.13
C GLN A 61 3.96 -22.53 11.70
N ALA A 62 2.70 -22.40 11.30
CA ALA A 62 1.90 -23.51 10.80
C ALA A 62 2.51 -24.18 9.56
N LYS A 63 3.12 -23.41 8.67
CA LYS A 63 3.82 -23.94 7.47
C LYS A 63 5.06 -24.76 7.82
N VAL A 64 5.69 -24.49 8.94
CA VAL A 64 6.93 -25.16 9.38
C VAL A 64 6.62 -26.40 10.24
N SER A 65 5.53 -26.38 11.00
CA SER A 65 5.16 -27.45 11.95
C SER A 65 4.98 -28.83 11.30
N THR A 66 4.78 -28.86 9.97
CA THR A 66 4.68 -30.11 9.19
C THR A 66 6.04 -30.71 8.85
N THR A 67 7.15 -29.99 9.07
CA THR A 67 8.46 -30.37 8.52
C THR A 67 9.62 -30.29 9.51
N CYS A 68 9.48 -29.64 10.66
CA CYS A 68 10.58 -29.45 11.63
C CYS A 68 10.15 -29.78 13.07
N ALA A 69 11.06 -30.46 13.80
CA ALA A 69 10.87 -30.80 15.22
C ALA A 69 10.90 -29.58 16.17
N THR A 70 11.48 -28.46 15.73
CA THR A 70 11.55 -27.23 16.52
C THR A 70 10.89 -26.08 15.75
N LYS A 71 10.00 -25.31 16.42
CA LYS A 71 9.39 -24.12 15.83
C LYS A 71 10.48 -23.06 15.66
N PRO A 72 10.72 -22.56 14.43
CA PRO A 72 11.70 -21.50 14.23
C PRO A 72 11.20 -20.19 14.85
N GLU A 73 12.11 -19.43 15.37
CA GLU A 73 11.85 -18.06 15.76
C GLU A 73 11.53 -17.22 14.52
N ILE A 74 10.46 -16.46 14.58
CA ILE A 74 10.05 -15.55 13.50
C ILE A 74 10.76 -14.20 13.68
N ASP A 75 11.55 -13.80 12.68
CA ASP A 75 12.17 -12.47 12.67
C ASP A 75 11.08 -11.38 12.67
N ALA A 76 10.96 -10.67 13.81
CA ALA A 76 9.91 -9.65 14.00
C ALA A 76 10.01 -8.51 12.99
N ARG A 77 11.23 -8.12 12.55
CA ARG A 77 11.41 -7.08 11.53
C ARG A 77 10.92 -7.55 10.17
N ALA A 78 11.20 -8.81 9.81
CA ALA A 78 10.75 -9.38 8.57
C ALA A 78 9.22 -9.52 8.54
N LEU A 79 8.64 -9.95 9.65
CA LEU A 79 7.19 -10.08 9.80
C LEU A 79 6.48 -8.74 9.61
N HIS A 80 6.93 -7.72 10.34
CA HIS A 80 6.39 -6.36 10.28
C HIS A 80 6.56 -5.75 8.87
N SER A 81 7.73 -5.93 8.26
CA SER A 81 8.01 -5.48 6.89
C SER A 81 7.08 -6.14 5.87
N MET A 82 6.85 -7.46 5.99
CA MET A 82 5.98 -8.18 5.06
C MET A 82 4.51 -7.84 5.26
N TRP A 83 4.07 -7.62 6.50
CA TRP A 83 2.72 -7.17 6.80
C TRP A 83 2.45 -5.82 6.11
N SER A 84 3.34 -4.85 6.31
CA SER A 84 3.19 -3.52 5.69
C SER A 84 3.29 -3.55 4.17
N GLN A 85 4.14 -4.41 3.60
CA GLN A 85 4.20 -4.58 2.14
C GLN A 85 2.90 -5.12 1.58
N TRP A 86 2.27 -6.09 2.26
CA TRP A 86 0.98 -6.63 1.88
C TRP A 86 -0.13 -5.56 2.00
N PHE A 87 -0.16 -4.84 3.11
CA PHE A 87 -1.09 -3.75 3.36
C PHE A 87 -1.06 -2.71 2.24
N PHE A 88 0.11 -2.16 1.92
CA PHE A 88 0.26 -1.19 0.83
C PHE A 88 0.02 -1.81 -0.56
N GLY A 89 0.30 -3.10 -0.71
CA GLY A 89 0.06 -3.83 -1.95
C GLY A 89 -1.41 -3.91 -2.34
N LEU A 90 -2.32 -3.90 -1.37
CA LEU A 90 -3.76 -3.88 -1.60
C LEU A 90 -4.34 -2.45 -1.62
N GLN A 91 -3.77 -1.52 -0.84
CA GLN A 91 -4.28 -0.16 -0.71
C GLN A 91 -3.92 0.75 -1.90
N LEU A 92 -2.65 0.73 -2.32
CA LEU A 92 -2.13 1.71 -3.29
C LEU A 92 -2.62 1.51 -4.74
N PRO A 93 -2.65 0.30 -5.30
CA PRO A 93 -3.06 0.10 -6.69
C PRO A 93 -4.48 0.62 -7.01
N PRO A 94 -5.52 0.37 -6.19
CA PRO A 94 -6.85 0.96 -6.40
C PRO A 94 -6.83 2.48 -6.43
N LEU A 95 -6.09 3.11 -5.50
CA LEU A 95 -5.97 4.58 -5.45
C LEU A 95 -5.27 5.15 -6.69
N LEU A 96 -4.22 4.49 -7.16
CA LEU A 96 -3.49 4.92 -8.36
C LEU A 96 -4.33 4.74 -9.62
N LEU A 97 -5.07 3.63 -9.73
CA LEU A 97 -5.99 3.43 -10.83
C LEU A 97 -7.07 4.51 -10.82
N TRP A 98 -7.71 4.73 -9.69
CA TRP A 98 -8.72 5.77 -9.53
C TRP A 98 -8.16 7.13 -9.92
N LEU A 99 -7.01 7.51 -9.35
CA LEU A 99 -6.41 8.82 -9.56
C LEU A 99 -6.03 9.08 -11.01
N PHE A 100 -5.41 8.10 -11.69
CA PHE A 100 -4.83 8.30 -13.01
C PHE A 100 -5.67 7.78 -14.18
N ALA A 101 -6.64 6.90 -13.93
CA ALA A 101 -7.57 6.44 -14.95
C ALA A 101 -8.85 7.29 -15.03
N SER A 102 -9.18 8.06 -13.99
CA SER A 102 -10.30 8.99 -14.02
C SER A 102 -9.94 10.27 -14.76
N GLN A 103 -10.95 10.90 -15.40
CA GLN A 103 -10.74 12.18 -16.05
C GLN A 103 -10.53 13.30 -15.00
N PRO A 104 -9.56 14.20 -15.21
CA PRO A 104 -9.37 15.36 -14.33
C PRO A 104 -10.68 16.16 -14.22
N GLY A 105 -11.04 16.56 -12.97
CA GLY A 105 -12.26 17.33 -12.70
C GLY A 105 -13.56 16.53 -12.67
N SER A 106 -13.54 15.21 -12.95
CA SER A 106 -14.71 14.35 -12.79
C SER A 106 -15.19 14.30 -11.33
N ALA A 107 -16.44 13.87 -11.11
CA ALA A 107 -16.97 13.62 -9.77
C ALA A 107 -16.08 12.63 -9.01
N LEU A 108 -15.63 11.57 -9.70
CA LEU A 108 -14.72 10.57 -9.17
C LEU A 108 -13.39 11.18 -8.74
N ASN A 109 -12.81 12.09 -9.52
CA ASN A 109 -11.55 12.76 -9.15
C ASN A 109 -11.72 13.72 -7.96
N ARG A 110 -12.88 14.38 -7.84
CA ARG A 110 -13.17 15.23 -6.67
C ARG A 110 -13.27 14.45 -5.38
N ALA A 111 -13.80 13.25 -5.41
CA ALA A 111 -13.95 12.39 -4.24
C ALA A 111 -12.62 11.87 -3.69
N ILE A 112 -11.49 12.02 -4.42
CA ILE A 112 -10.17 11.57 -3.95
C ILE A 112 -9.77 12.26 -2.62
N ALA A 113 -10.27 13.46 -2.36
CA ALA A 113 -10.02 14.17 -1.11
C ALA A 113 -10.59 13.42 0.11
N ALA A 114 -11.72 12.69 -0.06
CA ALA A 114 -12.27 11.85 1.00
C ALA A 114 -11.32 10.68 1.33
N ALA A 115 -10.60 10.15 0.33
CA ALA A 115 -9.62 9.10 0.53
C ALA A 115 -8.38 9.58 1.30
N ALA A 116 -8.10 10.88 1.34
CA ALA A 116 -7.01 11.43 2.14
C ALA A 116 -7.31 11.43 3.66
N CYS A 117 -8.57 11.33 4.07
CA CYS A 117 -8.98 11.26 5.46
C CYS A 117 -8.87 9.81 5.98
N SER A 118 -7.97 9.53 6.93
CA SER A 118 -7.82 8.18 7.52
C SER A 118 -9.07 7.67 8.24
N GLY A 119 -9.95 8.58 8.71
CA GLY A 119 -11.22 8.24 9.36
C GLY A 119 -12.23 7.57 8.42
N ASN A 120 -12.07 7.72 7.11
CA ASN A 120 -12.95 7.12 6.11
C ASN A 120 -12.53 5.71 5.70
N TRP A 121 -11.45 5.17 6.28
CA TRP A 121 -10.92 3.86 5.93
C TRP A 121 -11.23 2.81 6.98
N TYR A 122 -11.63 1.65 6.49
CA TYR A 122 -11.85 0.46 7.28
C TYR A 122 -11.12 -0.72 6.62
N LEU A 123 -10.75 -1.69 7.43
CA LEU A 123 -10.03 -2.88 7.02
C LEU A 123 -10.72 -4.12 7.59
N GLU A 124 -11.00 -5.07 6.75
CA GLU A 124 -11.33 -6.43 7.13
C GLU A 124 -10.05 -7.26 7.07
N PRO A 125 -9.61 -7.88 8.18
CA PRO A 125 -8.44 -8.73 8.18
C PRO A 125 -8.78 -10.16 7.78
N PHE A 126 -7.87 -10.85 7.10
CA PHE A 126 -7.88 -12.31 7.00
C PHE A 126 -7.73 -12.98 8.37
N ASP A 127 -8.14 -14.23 8.51
CA ASP A 127 -7.91 -15.06 9.70
C ASP A 127 -6.45 -15.13 10.13
N ASN A 128 -5.52 -14.93 9.18
CA ASN A 128 -4.08 -14.89 9.43
C ASN A 128 -3.55 -13.49 9.76
N GLY A 129 -4.40 -12.52 10.06
CA GLY A 129 -4.03 -11.17 10.47
C GLY A 129 -3.51 -10.23 9.37
N ARG A 130 -3.49 -10.66 8.10
CA ARG A 130 -3.17 -9.75 6.97
C ARG A 130 -4.39 -8.91 6.61
N ALA A 131 -4.16 -7.79 5.91
CA ALA A 131 -5.24 -7.08 5.24
C ALA A 131 -5.91 -7.98 4.19
N GLU A 132 -7.21 -8.05 4.20
CA GLU A 132 -8.02 -8.74 3.19
C GLU A 132 -8.73 -7.75 2.30
N THR A 133 -9.62 -6.95 2.87
CA THR A 133 -10.43 -6.00 2.13
C THR A 133 -10.37 -4.62 2.78
N PHE A 134 -10.07 -3.62 1.96
CA PHE A 134 -10.22 -2.22 2.35
C PHE A 134 -11.61 -1.70 1.98
N TYR A 135 -12.21 -0.97 2.89
CA TYR A 135 -13.44 -0.23 2.67
C TYR A 135 -13.14 1.27 2.78
N LEU A 136 -13.55 2.03 1.78
CA LEU A 136 -13.45 3.48 1.75
C LEU A 136 -14.85 4.08 1.77
N LEU A 137 -15.18 4.79 2.85
CA LEU A 137 -16.43 5.52 2.97
C LEU A 137 -16.36 6.80 2.14
N LEU A 138 -17.23 6.90 1.16
CA LEU A 138 -17.40 8.06 0.30
C LEU A 138 -18.79 8.65 0.55
N ASP A 139 -18.88 9.57 1.51
CA ASP A 139 -20.10 10.27 1.80
C ASP A 139 -20.56 11.10 0.58
N ALA A 140 -21.83 11.03 0.24
CA ALA A 140 -22.42 11.75 -0.89
C ALA A 140 -22.32 13.29 -0.74
N ASP A 141 -22.21 13.77 0.50
CA ASP A 141 -22.20 15.21 0.81
C ASP A 141 -20.80 15.83 0.89
N VAL A 142 -19.74 15.08 0.56
CA VAL A 142 -18.36 15.57 0.65
C VAL A 142 -18.10 16.62 -0.46
N SER A 143 -18.45 17.86 -0.19
CA SER A 143 -18.05 19.03 -0.98
C SER A 143 -16.65 19.53 -0.57
N HIS A 144 -15.63 18.65 -0.57
CA HIS A 144 -14.28 19.12 -0.41
C HIS A 144 -13.80 19.78 -1.72
N PRO A 145 -13.13 20.96 -1.63
CA PRO A 145 -12.55 21.56 -2.80
C PRO A 145 -11.54 20.57 -3.41
N ALA A 146 -11.82 20.13 -4.64
CA ALA A 146 -10.94 19.21 -5.34
C ALA A 146 -9.56 19.84 -5.51
N PRO A 147 -8.47 19.10 -5.26
CA PRO A 147 -7.14 19.54 -5.62
C PRO A 147 -7.06 19.88 -7.13
N ALA A 148 -6.26 20.88 -7.48
CA ALA A 148 -6.13 21.34 -8.86
C ALA A 148 -5.33 20.34 -9.72
N GLY A 149 -5.87 19.13 -9.94
CA GLY A 149 -5.30 18.11 -10.82
C GLY A 149 -4.80 16.85 -10.09
N GLN A 150 -4.45 15.84 -10.88
CA GLN A 150 -4.13 14.50 -10.39
C GLN A 150 -2.85 14.45 -9.54
N LEU A 151 -1.81 15.22 -9.88
CA LEU A 151 -0.59 15.30 -9.07
C LEU A 151 -0.86 15.97 -7.72
N ALA A 152 -1.62 17.05 -7.69
CA ALA A 152 -1.98 17.71 -6.45
C ALA A 152 -2.87 16.81 -5.56
N SER A 153 -3.71 15.96 -6.16
CA SER A 153 -4.47 14.95 -5.44
C SER A 153 -3.57 13.85 -4.88
N TRP A 154 -2.56 13.43 -5.63
CA TRP A 154 -1.55 12.49 -5.16
C TRP A 154 -0.75 13.05 -3.97
N GLU A 155 -0.30 14.30 -4.06
CA GLU A 155 0.42 14.97 -2.98
C GLU A 155 -0.44 15.08 -1.72
N SER A 156 -1.74 15.36 -1.88
CA SER A 156 -2.69 15.38 -0.76
C SER A 156 -2.85 14.00 -0.10
N LEU A 157 -2.98 12.92 -0.89
CA LEU A 157 -3.00 11.55 -0.38
C LEU A 157 -1.70 11.19 0.33
N LEU A 158 -0.57 11.58 -0.25
CA LEU A 158 0.74 11.30 0.32
C LEU A 158 0.89 11.99 1.69
N GLU A 159 0.55 13.28 1.77
CA GLU A 159 0.68 14.09 2.97
C GLU A 159 -0.30 13.66 4.09
N GLN A 160 -1.58 13.48 3.75
CA GLN A 160 -2.64 13.34 4.75
C GLN A 160 -2.96 11.90 5.12
N LEU A 161 -2.60 10.93 4.27
CA LEU A 161 -2.86 9.52 4.50
C LEU A 161 -1.58 8.68 4.60
N LEU A 162 -0.74 8.70 3.55
CA LEU A 162 0.33 7.70 3.42
C LEU A 162 1.51 7.96 4.35
N ILE A 163 1.91 9.22 4.54
CA ILE A 163 2.96 9.60 5.51
C ILE A 163 2.52 9.27 6.93
N PRO A 164 1.35 9.70 7.42
CA PRO A 164 0.87 9.34 8.76
C PRO A 164 0.77 7.83 9.01
N ILE A 165 0.32 7.05 8.04
CA ILE A 165 0.30 5.58 8.15
C ILE A 165 1.71 5.02 8.35
N VAL A 166 2.69 5.50 7.58
CA VAL A 166 4.08 5.03 7.69
C VAL A 166 4.70 5.42 9.01
N GLU A 167 4.49 6.64 9.48
CA GLU A 167 4.97 7.11 10.78
C GLU A 167 4.36 6.25 11.90
N ARG A 168 3.08 5.99 11.83
CA ARG A 168 2.40 5.15 12.81
C ARG A 168 2.89 3.70 12.79
N LEU A 169 3.12 3.11 11.62
CA LEU A 169 3.70 1.77 11.52
C LEU A 169 5.12 1.71 12.08
N ALA A 170 5.93 2.75 11.89
CA ALA A 170 7.28 2.82 12.45
C ALA A 170 7.29 2.94 13.98
N GLU A 171 6.26 3.57 14.58
CA GLU A 171 6.07 3.60 16.03
C GLU A 171 5.61 2.26 16.61
N LEU A 172 4.82 1.50 15.85
CA LEU A 172 4.22 0.25 16.28
C LEU A 172 5.16 -0.96 16.18
N GLY A 173 6.29 -0.85 15.49
CA GLY A 173 7.14 -2.00 15.25
C GLY A 173 8.62 -1.69 15.02
N PRO A 174 9.45 -2.73 14.86
CA PRO A 174 10.90 -2.61 14.80
C PRO A 174 11.43 -2.18 13.42
N VAL A 175 10.56 -1.75 12.50
CA VAL A 175 10.94 -1.37 11.13
C VAL A 175 10.88 0.15 10.97
N PRO A 176 11.98 0.79 10.53
CA PRO A 176 12.00 2.23 10.37
C PRO A 176 11.12 2.69 9.19
N SER A 177 10.59 3.91 9.26
CA SER A 177 9.77 4.54 8.23
C SER A 177 10.38 4.46 6.82
N LYS A 178 11.71 4.55 6.72
CA LYS A 178 12.45 4.42 5.45
C LYS A 178 12.13 3.12 4.70
N LEU A 179 11.94 2.00 5.40
CA LEU A 179 11.63 0.73 4.76
C LEU A 179 10.16 0.69 4.29
N HIS A 180 9.24 1.22 5.08
CA HIS A 180 7.84 1.35 4.67
C HIS A 180 7.68 2.26 3.44
N PHE A 181 8.36 3.41 3.40
CA PHE A 181 8.39 4.25 2.21
C PHE A 181 9.02 3.55 1.00
N SER A 182 10.01 2.67 1.20
CA SER A 182 10.56 1.86 0.11
C SER A 182 9.56 0.84 -0.43
N HIS A 183 8.66 0.29 0.41
CA HIS A 183 7.57 -0.57 -0.05
C HIS A 183 6.55 0.22 -0.86
N GLN A 184 6.09 1.36 -0.35
CA GLN A 184 5.16 2.21 -1.08
C GLN A 184 5.75 2.66 -2.43
N ALA A 185 6.98 3.17 -2.43
CA ALA A 185 7.65 3.62 -3.65
C ALA A 185 7.77 2.50 -4.70
N TYR A 186 8.11 1.28 -4.27
CA TYR A 186 8.18 0.13 -5.17
C TYR A 186 6.82 -0.23 -5.76
N ILE A 187 5.78 -0.30 -4.94
CA ILE A 187 4.41 -0.63 -5.37
C ILE A 187 3.89 0.43 -6.34
N VAL A 188 4.06 1.71 -6.01
CA VAL A 188 3.65 2.83 -6.88
C VAL A 188 4.37 2.76 -8.22
N HIS A 189 5.68 2.61 -8.23
CA HIS A 189 6.47 2.52 -9.46
C HIS A 189 6.06 1.32 -10.33
N TRP A 190 5.90 0.14 -9.70
CA TRP A 190 5.46 -1.06 -10.40
C TRP A 190 4.08 -0.86 -11.01
N TYR A 191 3.11 -0.38 -10.23
CA TYR A 191 1.73 -0.27 -10.70
C TYR A 191 1.54 0.85 -11.73
N LEU A 192 2.31 1.92 -11.70
CA LEU A 192 2.34 2.90 -12.80
C LEU A 192 2.78 2.25 -14.13
N GLY A 193 3.56 1.17 -14.08
CA GLY A 193 3.92 0.36 -15.23
C GLY A 193 2.74 -0.44 -15.80
N GLU A 194 1.85 -0.92 -14.92
CA GLU A 194 0.65 -1.70 -15.30
C GLU A 194 -0.49 -0.83 -15.83
N LEU A 195 -0.51 0.47 -15.48
CA LEU A 195 -1.53 1.39 -15.98
C LEU A 195 -1.33 1.70 -17.47
N SER A 196 -2.42 1.66 -18.25
CA SER A 196 -2.45 2.03 -19.67
C SER A 196 -2.37 3.55 -19.84
N LEU A 197 -1.26 4.16 -19.40
CA LEU A 197 -1.02 5.59 -19.51
C LEU A 197 -0.16 5.94 -20.74
N PRO A 198 -0.36 7.11 -21.36
CA PRO A 198 0.56 7.63 -22.36
C PRO A 198 2.01 7.66 -21.83
N VAL A 199 2.97 7.28 -22.67
CA VAL A 199 4.39 7.19 -22.27
C VAL A 199 4.93 8.50 -21.73
N SER A 200 4.55 9.63 -22.33
CA SER A 200 4.94 10.98 -21.87
C SER A 200 4.41 11.27 -20.47
N TRP A 201 3.15 10.95 -20.22
CA TRP A 201 2.51 11.15 -18.92
C TRP A 201 3.14 10.25 -17.84
N ARG A 202 3.34 8.97 -18.14
CA ARG A 202 4.03 8.06 -17.22
C ARG A 202 5.44 8.55 -16.84
N ARG A 203 6.23 9.05 -17.81
CA ARG A 203 7.56 9.64 -17.55
C ARG A 203 7.46 10.86 -16.65
N GLN A 204 6.47 11.71 -16.86
CA GLN A 204 6.23 12.86 -16.01
C GLN A 204 5.90 12.44 -14.58
N LEU A 205 4.98 11.49 -14.37
CA LEU A 205 4.63 10.96 -13.05
C LEU A 205 5.86 10.39 -12.33
N ILE A 206 6.68 9.60 -13.02
CA ILE A 206 7.92 9.05 -12.44
C ILE A 206 8.85 10.18 -11.97
N ARG A 207 9.04 11.21 -12.77
CA ARG A 207 9.88 12.36 -12.40
C ARG A 207 9.32 13.08 -11.18
N GLU A 208 8.03 13.42 -11.19
CA GLU A 208 7.41 14.17 -10.09
C GLU A 208 7.37 13.36 -8.78
N MET A 209 7.09 12.06 -8.85
CA MET A 209 6.94 11.22 -7.66
C MET A 209 8.26 10.70 -7.07
N PHE A 210 9.34 10.57 -7.86
CA PHE A 210 10.55 9.87 -7.40
C PHE A 210 11.84 10.67 -7.54
N GLU A 211 11.88 11.68 -8.38
CA GLU A 211 13.09 12.47 -8.63
C GLU A 211 13.06 13.83 -7.93
N GLN A 212 11.92 14.25 -7.39
CA GLN A 212 11.82 15.46 -6.56
C GLN A 212 12.38 15.17 -5.16
N ALA A 213 13.25 16.06 -4.68
CA ALA A 213 13.84 15.93 -3.35
C ALA A 213 12.91 16.39 -2.23
N GLU A 214 12.01 17.30 -2.54
CA GLU A 214 11.13 17.95 -1.60
C GLU A 214 9.68 17.85 -2.06
N LEU A 215 8.78 17.72 -1.10
CA LEU A 215 7.34 17.86 -1.26
C LEU A 215 6.96 19.23 -0.73
N GLN A 216 6.10 19.94 -1.46
CA GLN A 216 5.51 21.21 -1.03
C GLN A 216 4.13 20.94 -0.40
N PRO A 217 4.07 20.63 0.91
CA PRO A 217 2.83 20.26 1.55
C PRO A 217 1.91 21.48 1.69
N ARG A 218 0.61 21.22 1.67
CA ARG A 218 -0.39 22.30 1.80
C ARG A 218 -0.60 22.72 3.24
N THR A 219 -0.36 21.81 4.18
CA THR A 219 -0.59 22.01 5.61
C THR A 219 0.65 22.48 6.36
N TYR A 220 1.86 22.28 5.81
CA TYR A 220 3.10 22.71 6.44
C TYR A 220 3.62 24.00 5.83
N VAL A 221 4.22 24.84 6.68
CA VAL A 221 4.80 26.13 6.26
C VAL A 221 6.09 25.97 5.45
N ALA A 222 6.80 24.85 5.66
CA ALA A 222 8.07 24.54 5.00
C ALA A 222 8.01 23.26 4.17
N PRO A 223 8.80 23.15 3.10
CA PRO A 223 8.95 21.90 2.36
C PRO A 223 9.42 20.76 3.27
N ILE A 224 8.92 19.55 3.02
CA ILE A 224 9.38 18.33 3.67
C ILE A 224 10.11 17.46 2.67
N ALA A 225 11.01 16.59 3.15
CA ALA A 225 11.70 15.63 2.28
C ALA A 225 10.69 14.71 1.60
N HIS A 226 10.73 14.64 0.27
CA HIS A 226 9.82 13.78 -0.48
C HIS A 226 10.05 12.31 -0.09
N PRO A 227 9.02 11.57 0.41
CA PRO A 227 9.21 10.25 1.01
C PRO A 227 9.73 9.20 0.01
N PHE A 228 9.49 9.38 -1.30
CA PHE A 228 9.94 8.45 -2.33
C PHE A 228 11.28 8.82 -2.97
N TRP A 229 11.80 10.01 -2.68
CA TRP A 229 13.07 10.44 -3.23
C TRP A 229 14.19 9.46 -2.85
N ARG A 230 14.94 9.01 -3.85
CA ARG A 230 16.02 8.03 -3.71
C ARG A 230 15.63 6.72 -3.01
N LYS A 231 14.36 6.31 -3.08
CA LYS A 231 13.93 4.99 -2.58
C LYS A 231 14.07 3.90 -3.63
N LEU A 232 14.24 4.26 -4.90
CA LEU A 232 14.39 3.35 -6.03
C LEU A 232 15.61 3.70 -6.88
N ARG A 233 16.16 2.69 -7.58
CA ARG A 233 17.21 2.83 -8.58
C ARG A 233 16.59 2.79 -9.97
N LEU A 234 15.97 3.89 -10.41
CA LEU A 234 15.17 3.95 -11.64
C LEU A 234 15.97 3.68 -12.92
N LYS A 235 17.30 3.92 -12.89
CA LYS A 235 18.19 3.73 -14.04
C LYS A 235 18.76 2.31 -14.16
N GLN A 236 18.49 1.42 -13.21
CA GLN A 236 19.01 0.06 -13.21
C GLN A 236 17.99 -0.92 -13.80
N GLN A 237 18.45 -1.76 -14.75
CA GLN A 237 17.59 -2.71 -15.46
C GLN A 237 17.12 -3.91 -14.61
N ARG A 238 17.81 -4.27 -13.51
CA ARG A 238 17.55 -5.53 -12.80
C ARG A 238 16.63 -5.40 -11.59
N SER A 239 16.85 -4.45 -10.73
CA SER A 239 16.00 -4.25 -9.56
C SER A 239 15.89 -2.76 -9.23
N PRO A 240 14.68 -2.19 -9.25
CA PRO A 240 14.47 -0.83 -8.82
C PRO A 240 14.65 -0.66 -7.31
N ARG A 241 14.54 -1.74 -6.52
CA ARG A 241 14.60 -1.68 -5.04
C ARG A 241 15.99 -1.32 -4.52
N ILE A 242 16.07 -0.38 -3.58
CA ILE A 242 17.28 -0.10 -2.81
C ILE A 242 17.30 -0.88 -1.49
N ALA A 243 16.15 -1.00 -0.84
CA ALA A 243 15.98 -1.68 0.43
C ALA A 243 15.40 -3.09 0.26
N CYS A 244 15.98 -4.04 0.99
CA CYS A 244 15.45 -5.40 1.05
C CYS A 244 14.17 -5.44 1.91
N CYS A 245 13.14 -6.14 1.44
CA CYS A 245 11.89 -6.34 2.18
C CYS A 245 12.00 -7.34 3.34
N LEU A 246 13.17 -7.93 3.56
CA LEU A 246 13.45 -8.93 4.59
C LEU A 246 12.68 -10.27 4.45
N ARG A 247 11.90 -10.45 3.41
CA ARG A 247 11.07 -11.66 3.18
C ARG A 247 11.87 -12.95 3.36
N HIS A 248 13.12 -12.99 2.87
CA HIS A 248 14.00 -14.17 2.94
C HIS A 248 14.35 -14.61 4.37
N LYS A 249 14.05 -13.80 5.38
CA LYS A 249 14.23 -14.12 6.79
C LYS A 249 13.03 -14.83 7.41
N LEU A 250 11.91 -14.89 6.70
CA LEU A 250 10.74 -15.63 7.15
C LEU A 250 10.84 -17.09 6.72
N PRO A 251 10.34 -18.03 7.54
CA PRO A 251 10.36 -19.45 7.22
C PRO A 251 9.60 -19.75 5.91
N CYS A 252 10.08 -20.77 5.18
CA CYS A 252 9.45 -21.26 3.96
C CYS A 252 9.15 -20.16 2.92
N THR A 253 9.97 -19.09 2.88
CA THR A 253 9.83 -18.03 1.89
C THR A 253 11.07 -17.95 1.00
N GLN A 254 10.84 -17.60 -0.27
CA GLN A 254 11.91 -17.33 -1.24
C GLN A 254 12.23 -15.83 -1.29
N MET A 255 13.43 -15.50 -1.77
CA MET A 255 13.74 -14.10 -2.14
C MET A 255 12.74 -13.60 -3.17
N CYS A 256 12.42 -12.31 -3.10
CA CYS A 256 11.60 -11.68 -4.14
C CYS A 256 12.40 -11.56 -5.45
N ALA A 257 11.70 -11.53 -6.58
CA ALA A 257 12.32 -11.43 -7.91
C ALA A 257 13.22 -10.19 -8.06
N ASP A 258 12.83 -9.09 -7.39
CA ASP A 258 13.54 -7.80 -7.40
C ASP A 258 14.38 -7.59 -6.12
N CYS A 259 14.94 -8.66 -5.55
CA CYS A 259 15.72 -8.57 -4.32
C CYS A 259 17.03 -7.80 -4.54
N PRO A 260 17.31 -6.70 -3.82
CA PRO A 260 18.56 -5.96 -3.96
C PRO A 260 19.77 -6.71 -3.43
N LEU A 261 19.58 -7.81 -2.68
CA LEU A 261 20.63 -8.68 -2.16
C LEU A 261 21.03 -9.77 -3.17
N ASP A 262 20.23 -10.01 -4.18
CA ASP A 262 20.54 -10.97 -5.25
C ASP A 262 21.45 -10.31 -6.29
N LYS A 263 22.76 -10.26 -5.97
CA LYS A 263 23.78 -9.63 -6.83
C LYS A 263 24.03 -10.41 -8.11
N ASP A 264 23.83 -11.73 -8.08
CA ASP A 264 24.24 -12.62 -9.17
C ASP A 264 23.07 -13.05 -10.07
N GLY A 265 21.87 -12.58 -9.80
CA GLY A 265 20.66 -12.92 -10.56
C GLY A 265 20.33 -14.41 -10.45
N HIS A 266 20.67 -15.03 -9.33
CA HIS A 266 20.31 -16.42 -9.02
C HIS A 266 18.81 -16.48 -8.72
N LYS A 267 18.03 -16.45 -9.81
CA LYS A 267 16.61 -16.79 -9.73
C LYS A 267 16.47 -18.11 -8.99
N GLY A 268 16.10 -18.06 -7.73
CA GLY A 268 15.49 -19.18 -7.05
C GLY A 268 16.40 -20.40 -6.80
N LYS A 269 17.67 -20.24 -6.44
CA LYS A 269 18.26 -21.25 -5.57
C LYS A 269 17.57 -21.07 -4.22
N GLY A 270 16.40 -21.71 -4.12
CA GLY A 270 15.65 -21.79 -2.88
C GLY A 270 16.60 -22.17 -1.76
N GLN A 271 16.53 -21.46 -0.65
CA GLN A 271 16.79 -22.16 0.60
C GLN A 271 16.01 -23.47 0.46
N LYS A 272 16.74 -24.58 0.64
CA LYS A 272 16.16 -25.92 0.53
C LYS A 272 14.77 -25.87 1.10
N ALA A 273 13.78 -26.20 0.27
CA ALA A 273 12.45 -26.49 0.77
C ALA A 273 12.68 -27.25 2.08
N CYS A 274 11.96 -26.83 3.14
CA CYS A 274 11.89 -27.68 4.31
C CYS A 274 11.47 -29.06 3.80
N GLY A 275 12.45 -29.95 3.58
CA GLY A 275 12.23 -31.33 3.21
C GLY A 275 11.93 -32.15 4.44
#